data_c468e54639947b65719371ad1d3397dd
#
_entry.id   c468e54639947b65719371ad1d3397dd
#
_cell.length_a   1.000
_cell.length_b   1.000
_cell.length_c   1.000
_cell.angle_alpha   90.00
_cell.angle_beta   90.00
_cell.angle_gamma   90.00
#
_symmetry.space_group_name_H-M   'P 1'
#
loop_
_entity.id
_entity.type
_entity.pdbx_description
1 polymer ?
#
loop_
_entity_poly.entity_id
_entity_poly.type
_entity_poly.pdbx_seq_one_letter_code
_entity_poly.pdbx_strand_id
1 'polypeptide(L)'
;MLGPFALVISRIAILLGFHRKEALFTEAESAEIVSAIAQAEETTSAEIRVHISHKYKGDDIVAAASETFAKLGMQKTIERNGILIYLVPNTKQFAIFGDAGINAKMAPTDWDGIRDNMQAKFRNHNFKGGVILGIQEIGEILATHFPPTDSNPNELSNQLSTDA
;
A
#
# COMPACT_ATOMS: atom_id res chain seq x y z
N MET A 1 3.80 19.40 -11.96
CA MET A 1 5.03 18.59 -12.02
C MET A 1 4.98 17.53 -10.93
N LEU A 2 4.98 16.29 -11.35
CA LEU A 2 5.06 15.19 -10.39
C LEU A 2 6.48 15.17 -9.85
N GLY A 3 6.64 15.42 -8.57
CA GLY A 3 7.93 15.26 -7.90
C GLY A 3 8.41 13.80 -8.00
N PRO A 4 9.67 13.53 -7.65
CA PRO A 4 10.18 12.17 -7.67
C PRO A 4 9.39 11.34 -6.65
N PHE A 5 8.51 10.52 -7.13
CA PHE A 5 7.72 9.64 -6.31
C PHE A 5 8.49 8.36 -6.07
N ALA A 6 8.57 7.94 -4.83
CA ALA A 6 9.06 6.61 -4.52
C ALA A 6 8.02 5.61 -5.02
N LEU A 7 8.33 5.04 -6.15
CA LEU A 7 7.41 4.21 -6.85
C LEU A 7 7.96 2.83 -6.99
N VAL A 8 7.20 1.87 -6.55
CA VAL A 8 7.56 0.48 -6.70
C VAL A 8 6.51 -0.21 -7.52
N ILE A 9 6.90 -0.67 -8.71
CA ILE A 9 6.06 -1.50 -9.55
C ILE A 9 6.68 -2.89 -9.62
N SER A 10 5.87 -3.90 -9.38
CA SER A 10 6.29 -5.26 -9.60
C SER A 10 5.21 -6.07 -10.29
N ARG A 11 5.59 -6.83 -11.28
CA ARG A 11 4.73 -7.85 -11.86
C ARG A 11 4.95 -9.15 -11.11
N ILE A 12 3.87 -9.75 -10.66
CA ILE A 12 3.89 -11.04 -9.99
C ILE A 12 3.44 -12.09 -10.99
N ALA A 13 4.28 -13.08 -11.26
CA ALA A 13 3.88 -14.21 -12.07
C ALA A 13 3.08 -15.19 -11.20
N ILE A 14 1.76 -15.12 -11.29
CA ILE A 14 0.86 -16.06 -10.60
C ILE A 14 0.26 -16.97 -11.65
N LEU A 15 0.45 -18.27 -11.50
CA LEU A 15 -0.03 -19.31 -12.44
C LEU A 15 -1.44 -19.81 -12.10
N LEU A 16 -2.22 -19.11 -11.28
CA LEU A 16 -3.55 -19.55 -10.89
C LEU A 16 -4.64 -18.70 -11.55
N GLY A 17 -5.59 -19.41 -12.15
CA GLY A 17 -6.81 -18.81 -12.63
C GLY A 17 -7.61 -18.26 -11.46
N PHE A 18 -7.51 -16.96 -11.24
CA PHE A 18 -8.48 -16.29 -10.41
C PHE A 18 -9.82 -16.29 -11.14
N HIS A 19 -10.80 -16.98 -10.59
CA HIS A 19 -12.16 -16.81 -11.05
C HIS A 19 -12.60 -15.37 -10.75
N ARG A 20 -13.11 -14.70 -11.75
CA ARG A 20 -13.42 -13.25 -11.79
C ARG A 20 -14.33 -12.70 -10.67
N LYS A 21 -14.75 -13.51 -9.70
CA LYS A 21 -15.75 -13.14 -8.69
C LYS A 21 -15.33 -13.33 -7.25
N GLU A 22 -14.12 -13.83 -7.01
CA GLU A 22 -13.66 -14.04 -5.65
C GLU A 22 -12.88 -12.83 -5.15
N ALA A 23 -13.19 -12.39 -3.94
CA ALA A 23 -12.41 -11.37 -3.26
C ALA A 23 -10.98 -11.89 -3.05
N LEU A 24 -9.98 -11.02 -3.24
CA LEU A 24 -8.57 -11.39 -3.04
C LEU A 24 -8.31 -11.89 -1.62
N PHE A 25 -9.01 -11.32 -0.64
CA PHE A 25 -8.91 -11.68 0.76
C PHE A 25 -10.27 -12.09 1.31
N THR A 26 -10.27 -13.09 2.18
CA THR A 26 -11.44 -13.42 3.00
C THR A 26 -11.69 -12.29 4.01
N GLU A 27 -12.85 -12.33 4.65
CA GLU A 27 -13.18 -11.37 5.72
C GLU A 27 -12.18 -11.44 6.88
N ALA A 28 -11.77 -12.66 7.26
CA ALA A 28 -10.78 -12.87 8.31
C ALA A 28 -9.40 -12.32 7.90
N GLU A 29 -8.96 -12.57 6.68
CA GLU A 29 -7.71 -12.04 6.15
C GLU A 29 -7.72 -10.51 6.06
N SER A 30 -8.83 -9.93 5.64
CA SER A 30 -9.01 -8.48 5.61
C SER A 30 -8.91 -7.87 7.02
N ALA A 31 -9.49 -8.53 8.02
CA ALA A 31 -9.39 -8.09 9.41
C ALA A 31 -7.95 -8.15 9.94
N GLU A 32 -7.18 -9.17 9.57
CA GLU A 32 -5.76 -9.26 9.92
C GLU A 32 -4.94 -8.13 9.27
N ILE A 33 -5.22 -7.78 8.01
CA ILE A 33 -4.56 -6.67 7.32
C ILE A 33 -4.90 -5.33 8.00
N VAL A 34 -6.17 -5.10 8.32
CA VAL A 34 -6.63 -3.89 9.05
C VAL A 34 -5.91 -3.78 10.41
N SER A 35 -5.79 -4.91 11.13
CA SER A 35 -5.06 -4.95 12.40
C SER A 35 -3.58 -4.60 12.22
N ALA A 36 -2.94 -5.10 11.16
CA ALA A 36 -1.55 -4.77 10.86
C ALA A 36 -1.37 -3.27 10.56
N ILE A 37 -2.30 -2.66 9.84
CA ILE A 37 -2.31 -1.21 9.59
C ILE A 37 -2.40 -0.44 10.92
N ALA A 38 -3.36 -0.79 11.76
CA ALA A 38 -3.54 -0.14 13.06
C ALA A 38 -2.28 -0.22 13.93
N GLN A 39 -1.66 -1.39 13.99
CA GLN A 39 -0.41 -1.60 14.74
C GLN A 39 0.75 -0.76 14.18
N ALA A 40 0.90 -0.70 12.86
CA ALA A 40 1.94 0.11 12.23
C ALA A 40 1.74 1.60 12.54
N GLU A 41 0.51 2.08 12.47
CA GLU A 41 0.18 3.48 12.71
C GLU A 41 0.31 3.91 14.18
N GLU A 42 0.37 2.97 15.13
CA GLU A 42 0.67 3.29 16.53
C GLU A 42 2.08 3.88 16.72
N THR A 43 2.99 3.55 15.84
CA THR A 43 4.40 3.95 15.94
C THR A 43 4.80 5.08 15.00
N THR A 44 3.87 5.61 14.22
CA THR A 44 4.11 6.68 13.26
C THR A 44 2.91 7.59 13.11
N SER A 45 3.13 8.83 12.72
CA SER A 45 2.06 9.75 12.31
C SER A 45 1.61 9.51 10.87
N ALA A 46 2.31 8.68 10.11
CA ALA A 46 1.96 8.36 8.73
C ALA A 46 0.70 7.49 8.66
N GLU A 47 -0.01 7.59 7.55
CA GLU A 47 -1.26 6.88 7.30
C GLU A 47 -1.09 5.88 6.15
N ILE A 48 -1.51 4.64 6.37
CA ILE A 48 -1.35 3.55 5.41
C ILE A 48 -2.73 3.06 4.96
N ARG A 49 -2.93 2.94 3.66
CA ARG A 49 -4.13 2.32 3.09
C ARG A 49 -3.78 1.23 2.10
N VAL A 50 -4.67 0.25 2.00
CA VAL A 50 -4.61 -0.82 1.00
C VAL A 50 -5.83 -0.72 0.10
N HIS A 51 -5.61 -0.69 -1.21
CA HIS A 51 -6.67 -0.69 -2.22
C HIS A 51 -6.51 -1.87 -3.17
N ILE A 52 -7.61 -2.54 -3.45
CA ILE A 52 -7.67 -3.67 -4.38
C ILE A 52 -8.47 -3.22 -5.60
N SER A 53 -7.81 -3.14 -6.76
CA SER A 53 -8.46 -2.77 -8.01
C SER A 53 -8.75 -4.00 -8.86
N HIS A 54 -10.01 -4.18 -9.20
CA HIS A 54 -10.48 -5.19 -10.15
C HIS A 54 -10.76 -4.59 -11.53
N LYS A 55 -10.79 -3.28 -11.63
CA LYS A 55 -11.15 -2.54 -12.85
C LYS A 55 -9.96 -2.02 -13.65
N TYR A 56 -8.76 -2.03 -13.07
CA TYR A 56 -7.57 -1.55 -13.76
C TYR A 56 -7.31 -2.34 -15.04
N LYS A 57 -7.16 -1.62 -16.15
CA LYS A 57 -6.89 -2.17 -17.48
C LYS A 57 -5.78 -1.42 -18.22
N GLY A 58 -5.15 -0.46 -17.55
CA GLY A 58 -4.11 0.37 -18.15
C GLY A 58 -2.76 -0.33 -18.25
N ASP A 59 -1.79 0.40 -18.73
CA ASP A 59 -0.38 0.00 -18.82
C ASP A 59 0.52 0.79 -17.86
N ASP A 60 -0.06 1.74 -17.11
CA ASP A 60 0.63 2.57 -16.11
C ASP A 60 -0.04 2.42 -14.75
N ILE A 61 0.40 1.42 -14.00
CA ILE A 61 -0.13 1.14 -12.66
C ILE A 61 0.14 2.29 -11.67
N VAL A 62 1.19 3.03 -11.91
CA VAL A 62 1.59 4.17 -11.10
C VAL A 62 0.61 5.31 -11.22
N ALA A 63 0.27 5.66 -12.43
CA ALA A 63 -0.75 6.67 -12.69
C ALA A 63 -2.08 6.25 -12.07
N ALA A 64 -2.44 4.97 -12.16
CA ALA A 64 -3.65 4.42 -11.55
C ALA A 64 -3.62 4.50 -10.02
N ALA A 65 -2.50 4.17 -9.40
CA ALA A 65 -2.32 4.29 -7.95
C ALA A 65 -2.41 5.75 -7.50
N SER A 66 -1.78 6.67 -8.22
CA SER A 66 -1.84 8.11 -7.96
C SER A 66 -3.27 8.66 -8.05
N GLU A 67 -4.01 8.25 -9.08
CA GLU A 67 -5.40 8.65 -9.26
C GLU A 67 -6.29 8.12 -8.11
N THR A 68 -6.10 6.87 -7.74
CA THR A 68 -6.83 6.25 -6.62
C THR A 68 -6.49 6.93 -5.29
N PHE A 69 -5.22 7.24 -5.07
CA PHE A 69 -4.75 8.01 -3.91
C PHE A 69 -5.52 9.32 -3.77
N ALA A 70 -5.64 10.06 -4.86
CA ALA A 70 -6.40 11.32 -4.89
C ALA A 70 -7.90 11.10 -4.65
N LYS A 71 -8.51 10.10 -5.28
CA LYS A 71 -9.93 9.75 -5.08
C LYS A 71 -10.26 9.36 -3.66
N LEU A 72 -9.34 8.69 -2.97
CA LEU A 72 -9.50 8.32 -1.55
C LEU A 72 -9.25 9.50 -0.60
N GLY A 73 -8.88 10.65 -1.10
CA GLY A 73 -8.60 11.84 -0.28
C GLY A 73 -7.33 11.73 0.55
N MET A 74 -6.40 10.88 0.17
CA MET A 74 -5.21 10.60 0.96
C MET A 74 -4.21 11.76 1.00
N GLN A 75 -4.33 12.74 0.10
CA GLN A 75 -3.53 13.96 0.12
C GLN A 75 -3.92 14.94 1.24
N LYS A 76 -4.98 14.64 1.99
CA LYS A 76 -5.51 15.52 3.04
C LYS A 76 -4.84 15.37 4.40
N THR A 77 -3.84 14.50 4.52
CA THR A 77 -3.08 14.40 5.76
C THR A 77 -2.23 15.67 5.99
N ILE A 78 -2.09 16.07 7.25
CA ILE A 78 -1.39 17.31 7.62
C ILE A 78 0.07 17.29 7.13
N GLU A 79 0.77 16.18 7.33
CA GLU A 79 2.18 16.05 6.97
C GLU A 79 2.41 15.52 5.53
N ARG A 80 1.36 15.35 4.75
CA ARG A 80 1.43 14.76 3.41
C ARG A 80 2.17 13.41 3.43
N ASN A 81 1.83 12.58 4.41
CA ASN A 81 2.51 11.33 4.73
C ASN A 81 1.61 10.09 4.57
N GLY A 82 0.66 10.16 3.65
CA GLY A 82 -0.13 9.01 3.25
C GLY A 82 0.66 8.04 2.36
N ILE A 83 0.45 6.75 2.56
CA ILE A 83 0.97 5.68 1.70
C ILE A 83 -0.16 4.76 1.27
N LEU A 84 -0.21 4.49 -0.03
CA LEU A 84 -1.15 3.56 -0.63
C LEU A 84 -0.44 2.32 -1.16
N ILE A 85 -0.86 1.15 -0.69
CA ILE A 85 -0.53 -0.14 -1.32
C ILE A 85 -1.67 -0.44 -2.30
N TYR A 86 -1.36 -0.44 -3.58
CA TYR A 86 -2.31 -0.62 -4.67
C TYR A 86 -2.12 -2.00 -5.29
N LEU A 87 -3.13 -2.85 -5.18
CA LEU A 87 -3.09 -4.24 -5.65
C LEU A 87 -4.00 -4.43 -6.85
N VAL A 88 -3.49 -5.06 -7.91
CA VAL A 88 -4.26 -5.38 -9.12
C VAL A 88 -4.15 -6.89 -9.40
N PRO A 89 -5.05 -7.70 -8.80
CA PRO A 89 -4.98 -9.16 -8.95
C PRO A 89 -5.07 -9.64 -10.40
N ASN A 90 -5.93 -9.02 -11.19
CA ASN A 90 -6.19 -9.45 -12.57
C ASN A 90 -4.96 -9.37 -13.48
N THR A 91 -4.10 -8.38 -13.28
CA THR A 91 -2.86 -8.23 -14.06
C THR A 91 -1.62 -8.69 -13.28
N LYS A 92 -1.81 -9.16 -12.06
CA LYS A 92 -0.72 -9.64 -11.19
C LYS A 92 0.33 -8.56 -10.94
N GLN A 93 -0.15 -7.35 -10.66
CA GLN A 93 0.70 -6.18 -10.41
C GLN A 93 0.36 -5.56 -9.07
N PHE A 94 1.34 -4.87 -8.49
CA PHE A 94 1.10 -3.99 -7.36
C PHE A 94 2.01 -2.76 -7.44
N ALA A 95 1.60 -1.71 -6.77
CA ALA A 95 2.39 -0.49 -6.62
C ALA A 95 2.28 0.02 -5.18
N ILE A 96 3.33 0.67 -4.71
CA ILE A 96 3.32 1.43 -3.48
C ILE A 96 3.47 2.90 -3.87
N PHE A 97 2.53 3.72 -3.44
CA PHE A 97 2.51 5.15 -3.76
C PHE A 97 2.53 5.96 -2.46
N GLY A 98 3.56 6.80 -2.31
CA GLY A 98 3.71 7.70 -1.18
C GLY A 98 3.48 9.15 -1.56
N ASP A 99 2.87 9.91 -0.66
CA ASP A 99 2.66 11.35 -0.85
C ASP A 99 3.97 12.15 -0.77
N ALA A 100 3.88 13.44 -1.06
CA ALA A 100 5.04 14.33 -1.15
C ALA A 100 5.90 14.35 0.13
N GLY A 101 5.29 14.31 1.31
CA GLY A 101 6.02 14.26 2.58
C GLY A 101 6.84 12.98 2.75
N ILE A 102 6.31 11.85 2.27
CA ILE A 102 7.03 10.58 2.26
C ILE A 102 8.25 10.64 1.32
N ASN A 103 8.02 11.09 0.10
CA ASN A 103 9.07 11.14 -0.93
C ASN A 103 10.21 12.10 -0.57
N ALA A 104 9.94 13.12 0.23
CA ALA A 104 10.94 14.05 0.71
C ALA A 104 11.93 13.41 1.71
N LYS A 105 11.52 12.34 2.39
CA LYS A 105 12.30 11.75 3.48
C LYS A 105 12.85 10.35 3.19
N MET A 106 12.27 9.63 2.23
CA MET A 106 12.67 8.26 1.91
C MET A 106 13.56 8.20 0.66
N ALA A 107 14.57 7.35 0.72
CA ALA A 107 15.41 7.06 -0.43
C ALA A 107 14.72 6.02 -1.34
N PRO A 108 14.96 6.05 -2.68
CA PRO A 108 14.43 5.01 -3.58
C PRO A 108 14.79 3.58 -3.17
N THR A 109 15.97 3.38 -2.60
CA THR A 109 16.45 2.07 -2.13
C THR A 109 15.63 1.50 -0.96
N ASP A 110 14.99 2.34 -0.17
CA ASP A 110 14.12 1.89 0.93
C ASP A 110 12.91 1.12 0.38
N TRP A 111 12.41 1.56 -0.78
CA TRP A 111 11.27 0.93 -1.43
C TRP A 111 11.62 -0.40 -2.11
N ASP A 112 12.84 -0.52 -2.63
CA ASP A 112 13.27 -1.72 -3.36
C ASP A 112 13.25 -2.95 -2.46
N GLY A 113 13.72 -2.84 -1.24
CA GLY A 113 13.69 -3.93 -0.27
C GLY A 113 12.28 -4.37 0.10
N ILE A 114 11.40 -3.41 0.35
CA ILE A 114 9.99 -3.68 0.67
C ILE A 114 9.32 -4.40 -0.50
N ARG A 115 9.49 -3.87 -1.71
CA ARG A 115 8.99 -4.49 -2.93
C ARG A 115 9.42 -5.94 -3.06
N ASP A 116 10.71 -6.19 -2.93
CA ASP A 116 11.28 -7.52 -3.15
C ASP A 116 10.76 -8.52 -2.11
N ASN A 117 10.63 -8.10 -0.87
CA ASN A 117 10.09 -8.94 0.21
C ASN A 117 8.61 -9.26 0.02
N MET A 118 7.80 -8.26 -0.36
CA MET A 118 6.39 -8.47 -0.70
C MET A 118 6.25 -9.41 -1.89
N GLN A 119 7.03 -9.18 -2.94
CA GLN A 119 7.00 -9.97 -4.16
C GLN A 119 7.36 -11.44 -3.91
N ALA A 120 8.33 -11.71 -3.04
CA ALA A 120 8.69 -13.07 -2.67
C ALA A 120 7.52 -13.82 -2.01
N LYS A 121 6.78 -13.15 -1.12
CA LYS A 121 5.56 -13.72 -0.51
C LYS A 121 4.47 -13.98 -1.56
N PHE A 122 4.25 -13.02 -2.47
CA PHE A 122 3.25 -13.15 -3.52
C PHE A 122 3.56 -14.30 -4.48
N ARG A 123 4.82 -14.51 -4.81
CA ARG A 123 5.24 -15.64 -5.65
C ARG A 123 4.96 -17.00 -5.01
N ASN A 124 4.94 -17.05 -3.68
CA ASN A 124 4.59 -18.25 -2.91
C ASN A 124 3.08 -18.32 -2.60
N HIS A 125 2.25 -17.54 -3.30
CA HIS A 125 0.80 -17.45 -3.12
C HIS A 125 0.37 -16.99 -1.71
N ASN A 126 1.25 -16.41 -0.95
CA ASN A 126 0.96 -15.84 0.35
C ASN A 126 0.64 -14.35 0.22
N PHE A 127 -0.54 -14.02 -0.30
CA PHE A 127 -0.94 -12.63 -0.58
C PHE A 127 -1.15 -11.82 0.69
N LYS A 128 -1.88 -12.38 1.66
CA LYS A 128 -2.06 -11.75 2.96
C LYS A 128 -0.71 -11.50 3.64
N GLY A 129 0.13 -12.52 3.70
CA GLY A 129 1.46 -12.41 4.30
C GLY A 129 2.33 -11.35 3.63
N GLY A 130 2.26 -11.24 2.30
CA GLY A 130 3.00 -10.22 1.56
C GLY A 130 2.53 -8.80 1.87
N VAL A 131 1.22 -8.58 1.95
CA VAL A 131 0.66 -7.26 2.30
C VAL A 131 0.99 -6.90 3.74
N ILE A 132 0.82 -7.81 4.68
CA ILE A 132 1.14 -7.57 6.10
C ILE A 132 2.63 -7.27 6.29
N LEU A 133 3.51 -8.03 5.64
CA LEU A 133 4.95 -7.77 5.67
C LEU A 133 5.28 -6.38 5.14
N GLY A 134 4.68 -5.99 4.01
CA GLY A 134 4.83 -4.65 3.43
C GLY A 134 4.40 -3.55 4.41
N ILE A 135 3.25 -3.72 5.06
CA ILE A 135 2.74 -2.78 6.05
C ILE A 135 3.73 -2.66 7.23
N GLN A 136 4.24 -3.77 7.72
CA GLN A 136 5.20 -3.79 8.85
C GLN A 136 6.51 -3.08 8.49
N GLU A 137 7.10 -3.41 7.35
CA GLU A 137 8.35 -2.80 6.89
C GLU A 137 8.20 -1.31 6.58
N ILE A 138 7.09 -0.92 5.95
CA ILE A 138 6.73 0.48 5.73
C ILE A 138 6.63 1.20 7.08
N GLY A 139 5.89 0.61 8.03
CA GLY A 139 5.70 1.18 9.36
C GLY A 139 7.00 1.41 10.11
N GLU A 140 7.93 0.45 10.07
CA GLU A 140 9.25 0.57 10.70
C GLU A 140 10.06 1.74 10.14
N ILE A 141 10.09 1.88 8.83
CA ILE A 141 10.82 2.98 8.18
C ILE A 141 10.14 4.31 8.49
N LEU A 142 8.82 4.37 8.40
CA LEU A 142 8.06 5.59 8.66
C LEU A 142 8.15 6.05 10.11
N ALA A 143 8.24 5.13 11.06
CA ALA A 143 8.42 5.47 12.47
C ALA A 143 9.68 6.31 12.71
N THR A 144 10.73 6.09 11.90
CA THR A 144 11.97 6.86 11.97
C THR A 144 11.79 8.29 11.44
N HIS A 145 11.05 8.46 10.36
CA HIS A 145 10.86 9.74 9.67
C HIS A 145 9.65 10.53 10.14
N PHE A 146 8.63 9.83 10.59
CA PHE A 146 7.35 10.39 11.03
C PHE A 146 6.97 9.77 12.38
N PRO A 147 7.64 10.16 13.48
CA PRO A 147 7.28 9.64 14.80
C PRO A 147 5.84 10.00 15.16
N PRO A 148 5.18 9.23 16.04
CA PRO A 148 3.83 9.54 16.46
C PRO A 148 3.76 10.91 17.14
N THR A 149 2.67 11.63 16.91
CA THR A 149 2.40 12.90 17.57
C THR A 149 1.65 12.66 18.90
N ASP A 150 1.58 13.66 19.76
CA ASP A 150 0.89 13.53 21.06
C ASP A 150 -0.58 13.12 20.91
N SER A 151 -1.27 13.64 19.91
CA SER A 151 -2.66 13.28 19.59
C SER A 151 -2.75 12.09 18.64
N ASN A 152 -1.77 11.91 17.80
CA ASN A 152 -1.66 10.86 16.76
C ASN A 152 -3.01 10.46 16.14
N PRO A 153 -3.76 11.42 15.56
CA PRO A 153 -5.08 11.15 15.04
C PRO A 153 -5.02 10.18 13.86
N ASN A 154 -6.00 9.28 13.79
CA ASN A 154 -6.21 8.45 12.60
C ASN A 154 -6.94 9.30 11.54
N GLU A 155 -6.19 9.93 10.66
CA GLU A 155 -6.72 10.87 9.65
C GLU A 155 -7.41 10.16 8.49
N LEU A 156 -7.04 8.90 8.20
CA LEU A 156 -7.60 8.09 7.12
C LEU A 156 -8.15 6.77 7.66
N SER A 157 -9.08 6.17 6.94
CA SER A 157 -9.64 4.87 7.30
C SER A 157 -8.60 3.75 7.16
N ASN A 158 -8.56 2.82 8.11
CA ASN A 158 -7.73 1.62 8.05
C ASN A 158 -8.40 0.48 7.24
N GLN A 159 -9.66 0.64 6.87
CA GLN A 159 -10.39 -0.38 6.09
C GLN A 159 -9.81 -0.50 4.68
N LEU A 160 -9.74 -1.73 4.18
CA LEU A 160 -9.40 -1.95 2.77
C LEU A 160 -10.44 -1.27 1.88
N SER A 161 -9.97 -0.69 0.80
CA SER A 161 -10.86 -0.11 -0.22
C SER A 161 -10.80 -0.93 -1.51
N THR A 162 -11.83 -0.83 -2.30
CA THR A 162 -11.94 -1.53 -3.59
C THR A 162 -12.72 -0.68 -4.57
N ASP A 163 -12.45 -0.87 -5.85
CA ASP A 163 -13.20 -0.26 -6.95
C ASP A 163 -14.35 -1.16 -7.43
N ALA A 164 -15.08 -1.68 -6.50
CA ALA A 164 -16.16 -2.63 -6.76
C ALA A 164 -17.10 -2.22 -7.91
#